data_26b6dfa6ab97cc82777c47e75967cf2c
#
_entry.id   26b6dfa6ab97cc82777c47e75967cf2c
#
_cell.length_a   1.000
_cell.length_b   1.000
_cell.length_c   1.000
_cell.angle_alpha   90.00
_cell.angle_beta   90.00
_cell.angle_gamma   90.00
#
_symmetry.space_group_name_H-M   'P 1'
#
loop_
_entity.id
_entity.type
_entity.pdbx_description
1 polymer ?
#
loop_
_entity_poly.entity_id
_entity_poly.type
_entity_poly.pdbx_seq_one_letter_code
_entity_poly.pdbx_strand_id
1 'polypeptide(L)'
;MISYKDSGIEWIGEIPGNWKIDKIKYLSNLYGRIGWQGLTSEEYIDEGPFLVTGVDFCKGEIDWSSCVHISEKRWEQADKIQLKNNDLLITKDGTVGKVAVVDNLDGKASLNSGVLLIDLNDKNSKKYLYWVLSSDVFWTWFNYKNSGNSTILHLYQKDFNEFIYAMPSLIEQNKIAEFLDKKCAEIDSITSKIEKQIGLLKDYKKSLITETVTKGLDKSVPMKDSGIAWIGDIPKHWDISRIKYKLSLIGSGSTPDSSDSFNYDGEFNWIQSGDLYKNYYIQETEKTITKYALNSTKTLKMYTAPFVVVAMYGASVGNIAISRIDAYANQACCSMKGDDSLHTNYLFYLLRASKEQMLMIAIGGTQPNISQQLLKNLKIIVPMYDEQLKITDFLDKKCSEIDSIISKKERQLDLMKEHRKSLIYEYVTGKKRVGGVDYGN
;
A
#
# COMPACT_ATOMS: atom_id res chain seq x y z
N MET A 1 -35.78 14.08 -25.24
CA MET A 1 -34.30 13.95 -25.15
C MET A 1 -33.80 15.06 -24.22
N ILE A 2 -32.96 14.74 -23.30
CA ILE A 2 -32.36 15.74 -22.39
C ILE A 2 -31.34 16.54 -23.21
N SER A 3 -31.48 17.86 -23.20
CA SER A 3 -30.49 18.75 -23.82
C SER A 3 -29.28 18.86 -22.89
N TYR A 4 -28.09 18.89 -23.44
CA TYR A 4 -26.85 19.19 -22.73
C TYR A 4 -26.37 20.59 -23.14
N LYS A 5 -25.59 21.21 -22.27
CA LYS A 5 -24.92 22.49 -22.51
C LYS A 5 -23.50 22.46 -21.99
N ASP A 6 -22.63 23.23 -22.60
CA ASP A 6 -21.28 23.45 -22.11
C ASP A 6 -21.33 24.12 -20.72
N SER A 7 -20.59 23.55 -19.74
CA SER A 7 -20.47 24.14 -18.42
C SER A 7 -19.54 25.35 -18.37
N GLY A 8 -18.73 25.58 -19.40
CA GLY A 8 -17.66 26.57 -19.42
C GLY A 8 -16.47 26.19 -18.53
N ILE A 9 -16.41 24.95 -18.05
CA ILE A 9 -15.34 24.42 -17.18
C ILE A 9 -14.73 23.19 -17.85
N GLU A 10 -13.46 23.29 -18.25
CA GLU A 10 -12.76 22.29 -19.06
C GLU A 10 -12.86 20.87 -18.47
N TRP A 11 -12.63 20.71 -17.18
CA TRP A 11 -12.64 19.39 -16.51
C TRP A 11 -14.03 18.89 -16.12
N ILE A 12 -15.09 19.67 -16.33
CA ILE A 12 -16.47 19.23 -16.21
C ILE A 12 -17.05 18.95 -17.60
N GLY A 13 -16.80 19.82 -18.59
CA GLY A 13 -17.33 19.74 -19.94
C GLY A 13 -18.83 19.96 -19.98
N GLU A 14 -19.58 19.18 -20.78
CA GLU A 14 -21.03 19.31 -20.90
C GLU A 14 -21.78 18.79 -19.66
N ILE A 15 -22.84 19.50 -19.29
CA ILE A 15 -23.77 19.17 -18.20
C ILE A 15 -25.23 19.18 -18.72
N PRO A 16 -26.19 18.52 -18.02
CA PRO A 16 -27.62 18.65 -18.38
C PRO A 16 -28.07 20.10 -18.44
N GLY A 17 -28.88 20.44 -19.44
CA GLY A 17 -29.28 21.81 -19.73
C GLY A 17 -30.01 22.54 -18.58
N ASN A 18 -30.69 21.76 -17.72
CA ASN A 18 -31.38 22.26 -16.52
C ASN A 18 -30.48 22.41 -15.29
N TRP A 19 -29.21 21.94 -15.34
CA TRP A 19 -28.27 22.11 -14.24
C TRP A 19 -27.65 23.52 -14.26
N LYS A 20 -27.25 24.00 -13.10
CA LYS A 20 -26.54 25.28 -12.94
C LYS A 20 -25.07 25.03 -12.61
N ILE A 21 -24.25 26.03 -12.81
CA ILE A 21 -22.87 26.11 -12.33
C ILE A 21 -22.83 27.23 -11.31
N ASP A 22 -22.25 26.96 -10.15
CA ASP A 22 -22.10 27.99 -9.13
C ASP A 22 -20.82 27.80 -8.31
N LYS A 23 -20.40 28.88 -7.62
CA LYS A 23 -19.24 28.87 -6.74
C LYS A 23 -19.64 28.56 -5.31
N ILE A 24 -18.81 27.81 -4.60
CA ILE A 24 -19.09 27.38 -3.23
C ILE A 24 -19.39 28.57 -2.31
N LYS A 25 -18.75 29.72 -2.50
CA LYS A 25 -18.97 30.95 -1.69
C LYS A 25 -20.40 31.50 -1.73
N TYR A 26 -21.17 31.19 -2.78
CA TYR A 26 -22.59 31.62 -2.88
C TYR A 26 -23.55 30.64 -2.25
N LEU A 27 -23.06 29.46 -1.87
CA LEU A 27 -23.85 28.34 -1.41
C LEU A 27 -23.57 27.99 0.05
N SER A 28 -22.41 28.40 0.57
CA SER A 28 -21.97 28.04 1.92
C SER A 28 -21.14 29.14 2.58
N ASN A 29 -21.04 29.05 3.89
CA ASN A 29 -20.01 29.72 4.67
C ASN A 29 -18.92 28.71 5.03
N LEU A 30 -17.67 29.13 5.01
CA LEU A 30 -16.54 28.31 5.39
C LEU A 30 -16.02 28.77 6.75
N TYR A 31 -15.99 27.87 7.72
CA TYR A 31 -15.47 28.16 9.04
C TYR A 31 -14.25 27.29 9.36
N GLY A 32 -13.26 27.91 9.95
CA GLY A 32 -12.05 27.24 10.43
C GLY A 32 -11.53 27.94 11.68
N ARG A 33 -10.67 27.26 12.42
CA ARG A 33 -10.03 27.87 13.58
C ARG A 33 -9.13 29.02 13.14
N ILE A 34 -9.32 30.20 13.72
CA ILE A 34 -8.55 31.39 13.41
C ILE A 34 -7.23 31.42 14.24
N GLY A 35 -6.20 32.13 13.73
CA GLY A 35 -4.86 32.09 14.27
C GLY A 35 -4.71 32.29 15.79
N TRP A 36 -5.45 33.26 16.39
CA TRP A 36 -5.43 33.50 17.83
C TRP A 36 -6.14 32.40 18.65
N GLN A 37 -6.97 31.58 18.01
CA GLN A 37 -7.61 30.41 18.61
C GLN A 37 -6.79 29.11 18.38
N GLY A 38 -5.63 29.21 17.73
CA GLY A 38 -4.76 28.07 17.47
C GLY A 38 -4.49 27.28 18.75
N LEU A 39 -4.45 25.96 18.62
CA LEU A 39 -4.16 25.03 19.70
C LEU A 39 -2.79 24.41 19.51
N THR A 40 -2.05 24.29 20.59
CA THR A 40 -0.80 23.52 20.62
C THR A 40 -1.07 22.14 21.24
N SER A 41 -0.19 21.18 20.99
CA SER A 41 -0.32 19.84 21.59
C SER A 41 -0.26 19.84 23.12
N GLU A 42 0.25 20.89 23.74
CA GLU A 42 0.28 21.06 25.20
C GLU A 42 -1.10 21.33 25.80
N GLU A 43 -2.05 21.76 24.96
CA GLU A 43 -3.44 22.01 25.38
C GLU A 43 -4.35 20.77 25.23
N TYR A 44 -3.78 19.64 24.75
CA TYR A 44 -4.52 18.40 24.63
C TYR A 44 -4.64 17.73 26.01
N ILE A 45 -5.82 17.19 26.29
CA ILE A 45 -6.16 16.56 27.56
C ILE A 45 -6.79 15.18 27.32
N ASP A 46 -6.87 14.36 28.34
CA ASP A 46 -7.36 12.98 28.21
C ASP A 46 -8.89 12.89 28.07
N GLU A 47 -9.63 13.83 28.65
CA GLU A 47 -11.10 13.86 28.68
C GLU A 47 -11.64 15.28 28.41
N GLY A 48 -12.72 15.39 27.64
CA GLY A 48 -13.37 16.66 27.32
C GLY A 48 -13.98 16.68 25.91
N PRO A 49 -14.33 17.89 25.38
CA PRO A 49 -14.76 18.01 24.00
C PRO A 49 -13.71 17.47 22.99
N PHE A 50 -14.16 16.75 21.99
CA PHE A 50 -13.30 16.24 20.91
C PHE A 50 -12.69 17.38 20.08
N LEU A 51 -11.46 17.20 19.66
CA LEU A 51 -10.79 18.05 18.69
C LEU A 51 -10.52 17.25 17.41
N VAL A 52 -11.27 17.54 16.36
CA VAL A 52 -11.13 16.85 15.07
C VAL A 52 -9.97 17.43 14.28
N THR A 53 -9.07 16.56 13.87
CA THR A 53 -7.88 16.85 13.06
C THR A 53 -7.93 16.10 11.71
N GLY A 54 -6.99 16.37 10.80
CA GLY A 54 -6.97 15.70 9.48
C GLY A 54 -6.61 14.22 9.54
N VAL A 55 -6.08 13.69 10.64
CA VAL A 55 -5.79 12.27 10.82
C VAL A 55 -7.00 11.45 11.20
N ASP A 56 -8.02 12.08 11.78
CA ASP A 56 -9.23 11.43 12.27
C ASP A 56 -10.24 11.14 11.15
N PHE A 57 -9.96 11.60 9.90
CA PHE A 57 -10.82 11.33 8.74
C PHE A 57 -10.58 9.92 8.21
N CYS A 58 -11.56 9.06 8.37
CA CYS A 58 -11.56 7.66 7.95
C CYS A 58 -12.76 7.36 7.04
N LYS A 59 -12.52 7.04 5.76
CA LYS A 59 -13.55 6.63 4.77
C LYS A 59 -14.77 7.55 4.67
N GLY A 60 -14.59 8.85 4.85
CA GLY A 60 -15.67 9.84 4.75
C GLY A 60 -16.43 10.11 6.05
N GLU A 61 -15.98 9.52 7.14
CA GLU A 61 -16.49 9.68 8.51
C GLU A 61 -15.38 10.15 9.45
N ILE A 62 -15.73 10.46 10.69
CA ILE A 62 -14.76 10.79 11.74
C ILE A 62 -14.56 9.57 12.64
N ASP A 63 -13.32 9.16 12.82
CA ASP A 63 -12.94 8.17 13.83
C ASP A 63 -12.80 8.85 15.21
N TRP A 64 -13.88 8.85 15.97
CA TRP A 64 -13.92 9.47 17.28
C TRP A 64 -12.95 8.86 18.27
N SER A 65 -12.55 7.60 18.06
CA SER A 65 -11.60 6.92 18.94
C SER A 65 -10.17 7.43 18.80
N SER A 66 -9.85 8.06 17.67
CA SER A 66 -8.53 8.66 17.39
C SER A 66 -8.44 10.13 17.76
N CYS A 67 -9.58 10.78 18.01
CA CYS A 67 -9.61 12.20 18.33
C CYS A 67 -8.97 12.51 19.70
N VAL A 68 -8.19 13.56 19.75
CA VAL A 68 -7.72 14.15 21.01
C VAL A 68 -8.81 15.04 21.62
N HIS A 69 -8.66 15.43 22.89
CA HIS A 69 -9.62 16.26 23.60
C HIS A 69 -9.04 17.62 23.96
N ILE A 70 -9.95 18.59 24.17
CA ILE A 70 -9.61 19.95 24.61
C ILE A 70 -10.46 20.34 25.80
N SER A 71 -10.03 21.39 26.53
CA SER A 71 -10.82 21.90 27.67
C SER A 71 -12.16 22.51 27.21
N GLU A 72 -13.17 22.40 28.03
CA GLU A 72 -14.49 23.03 27.83
C GLU A 72 -14.37 24.51 27.47
N LYS A 73 -13.51 25.24 28.18
CA LYS A 73 -13.22 26.66 27.93
C LYS A 73 -12.75 26.92 26.51
N ARG A 74 -11.90 26.06 25.97
CA ARG A 74 -11.38 26.20 24.58
C ARG A 74 -12.45 25.88 23.55
N TRP A 75 -13.37 24.97 23.86
CA TRP A 75 -14.51 24.66 23.02
C TRP A 75 -15.51 25.83 23.00
N GLU A 76 -15.85 26.45 24.17
CA GLU A 76 -16.74 27.60 24.29
C GLU A 76 -16.23 28.85 23.55
N GLN A 77 -14.91 29.06 23.47
CA GLN A 77 -14.30 30.18 22.77
C GLN A 77 -14.43 30.14 21.26
N ALA A 78 -14.92 29.06 20.67
CA ALA A 78 -14.91 28.80 19.25
C ALA A 78 -16.28 28.33 18.73
N ASP A 79 -17.31 29.10 19.03
CA ASP A 79 -18.74 28.81 18.73
C ASP A 79 -19.04 28.46 17.25
N LYS A 80 -18.39 29.15 16.32
CA LYS A 80 -18.60 28.95 14.87
C LYS A 80 -18.05 27.63 14.31
N ILE A 81 -17.22 26.94 15.08
CA ILE A 81 -16.61 25.67 14.69
C ILE A 81 -16.94 24.53 15.66
N GLN A 82 -17.96 24.71 16.47
CA GLN A 82 -18.57 23.64 17.25
C GLN A 82 -19.35 22.74 16.30
N LEU A 83 -19.03 21.43 16.33
CA LEU A 83 -19.56 20.47 15.39
C LEU A 83 -20.89 19.88 15.84
N LYS A 84 -21.69 19.51 14.85
CA LYS A 84 -22.98 18.79 15.00
C LYS A 84 -23.03 17.63 14.03
N ASN A 85 -23.83 16.62 14.34
CA ASN A 85 -24.12 15.56 13.40
C ASN A 85 -24.64 16.14 12.07
N ASN A 86 -24.20 15.57 10.97
CA ASN A 86 -24.44 15.99 9.59
C ASN A 86 -23.68 17.26 9.15
N ASP A 87 -22.64 17.68 9.86
CA ASP A 87 -21.73 18.71 9.38
C ASP A 87 -20.75 18.16 8.34
N LEU A 88 -20.45 18.96 7.31
CA LEU A 88 -19.53 18.59 6.25
C LEU A 88 -18.18 19.25 6.47
N LEU A 89 -17.14 18.44 6.53
CA LEU A 89 -15.77 18.88 6.82
C LEU A 89 -14.83 18.57 5.65
N ILE A 90 -13.81 19.41 5.49
CA ILE A 90 -12.71 19.17 4.55
C ILE A 90 -11.36 19.53 5.19
N THR A 91 -10.34 18.72 4.97
CA THR A 91 -8.99 19.03 5.44
C THR A 91 -8.30 20.03 4.51
N LYS A 92 -7.63 21.04 5.08
CA LYS A 92 -6.92 22.08 4.33
C LYS A 92 -5.39 22.02 4.47
N ASP A 93 -4.88 21.31 5.49
CA ASP A 93 -3.47 21.15 5.79
C ASP A 93 -3.07 19.70 6.02
N GLY A 94 -1.81 19.36 5.77
CA GLY A 94 -1.25 18.03 5.96
C GLY A 94 -1.85 17.00 4.99
N THR A 95 -3.05 16.52 5.25
CA THR A 95 -3.78 15.58 4.38
C THR A 95 -4.87 16.30 3.58
N VAL A 96 -4.51 17.32 2.82
CA VAL A 96 -5.44 18.19 2.08
C VAL A 96 -6.46 17.39 1.27
N GLY A 97 -7.72 17.86 1.29
CA GLY A 97 -8.79 17.37 0.42
C GLY A 97 -9.49 16.10 0.91
N LYS A 98 -9.18 15.58 2.11
CA LYS A 98 -10.05 14.57 2.71
C LYS A 98 -11.36 15.23 3.14
N VAL A 99 -12.47 14.57 2.85
CA VAL A 99 -13.83 15.04 3.17
C VAL A 99 -14.48 14.05 4.12
N ALA A 100 -15.21 14.55 5.10
CA ALA A 100 -16.00 13.71 6.02
C ALA A 100 -17.32 14.39 6.38
N VAL A 101 -18.34 13.58 6.66
CA VAL A 101 -19.58 14.01 7.28
C VAL A 101 -19.51 13.59 8.75
N VAL A 102 -19.83 14.52 9.64
CA VAL A 102 -19.93 14.26 11.08
C VAL A 102 -21.12 13.36 11.32
N ASP A 103 -20.87 12.18 11.86
CA ASP A 103 -21.91 11.22 12.26
C ASP A 103 -21.54 10.57 13.60
N ASN A 104 -22.54 10.06 14.32
CA ASN A 104 -22.37 9.41 15.62
C ASN A 104 -21.58 10.24 16.65
N LEU A 105 -21.67 11.57 16.57
CA LEU A 105 -21.09 12.44 17.57
C LEU A 105 -21.90 12.33 18.87
N ASP A 106 -21.28 11.75 19.89
CA ASP A 106 -21.78 11.71 21.26
C ASP A 106 -20.98 12.69 22.12
N GLY A 107 -21.55 13.85 22.38
CA GLY A 107 -20.91 14.91 23.15
C GLY A 107 -20.57 16.17 22.34
N LYS A 108 -19.50 16.85 22.74
CA LYS A 108 -19.05 18.12 22.18
C LYS A 108 -17.82 17.93 21.34
N ALA A 109 -17.75 18.61 20.19
CA ALA A 109 -16.58 18.55 19.31
C ALA A 109 -16.29 19.93 18.68
N SER A 110 -15.05 20.15 18.27
CA SER A 110 -14.57 21.33 17.57
C SER A 110 -13.48 20.94 16.56
N LEU A 111 -13.09 21.87 15.69
CA LEU A 111 -12.08 21.67 14.67
C LEU A 111 -10.68 22.12 15.12
N ASN A 112 -9.66 21.44 14.62
CA ASN A 112 -8.30 21.94 14.60
C ASN A 112 -8.11 22.91 13.40
N SER A 113 -7.01 23.66 13.40
CA SER A 113 -6.65 24.64 12.36
C SER A 113 -6.52 24.03 10.95
N GLY A 114 -6.20 22.75 10.84
CA GLY A 114 -6.04 22.03 9.57
C GLY A 114 -7.36 21.60 8.91
N VAL A 115 -8.52 21.92 9.48
CA VAL A 115 -9.84 21.50 8.98
C VAL A 115 -10.75 22.69 8.77
N LEU A 116 -11.64 22.61 7.77
CA LEU A 116 -12.71 23.57 7.52
C LEU A 116 -14.07 22.89 7.68
N LEU A 117 -15.01 23.59 8.32
CA LEU A 117 -16.45 23.30 8.31
C LEU A 117 -17.07 24.01 7.12
N ILE A 118 -17.85 23.29 6.32
CA ILE A 118 -18.63 23.80 5.20
C ILE A 118 -20.09 23.89 5.65
N ASP A 119 -20.50 25.08 6.04
CA ASP A 119 -21.88 25.36 6.43
C ASP A 119 -22.71 25.70 5.19
N LEU A 120 -23.25 24.65 4.57
CA LEU A 120 -24.03 24.72 3.32
C LEU A 120 -25.46 25.18 3.62
N ASN A 121 -26.01 26.07 2.79
CA ASN A 121 -27.39 26.52 2.93
C ASN A 121 -28.40 25.38 2.66
N ASP A 122 -29.61 25.50 3.21
CA ASP A 122 -30.65 24.45 3.18
C ASP A 122 -31.21 24.15 1.76
N LYS A 123 -30.85 24.94 0.76
CA LYS A 123 -31.25 24.70 -0.64
C LYS A 123 -30.35 23.69 -1.35
N ASN A 124 -29.32 23.19 -0.67
CA ASN A 124 -28.32 22.30 -1.22
C ASN A 124 -28.06 21.09 -0.32
N SER A 125 -27.67 19.97 -0.90
CA SER A 125 -27.41 18.73 -0.20
C SER A 125 -25.94 18.63 0.23
N LYS A 126 -25.69 18.55 1.55
CA LYS A 126 -24.34 18.29 2.10
C LYS A 126 -23.76 16.97 1.58
N LYS A 127 -24.57 15.93 1.46
CA LYS A 127 -24.16 14.64 0.91
C LYS A 127 -23.77 14.71 -0.56
N TYR A 128 -24.50 15.47 -1.38
CA TYR A 128 -24.13 15.71 -2.77
C TYR A 128 -22.78 16.44 -2.86
N LEU A 129 -22.62 17.51 -2.09
CA LEU A 129 -21.35 18.25 -2.06
C LEU A 129 -20.19 17.36 -1.54
N TYR A 130 -20.43 16.47 -0.57
CA TYR A 130 -19.46 15.46 -0.16
C TYR A 130 -18.95 14.64 -1.37
N TRP A 131 -19.86 14.17 -2.24
CA TRP A 131 -19.47 13.41 -3.43
C TRP A 131 -18.75 14.25 -4.47
N VAL A 132 -19.16 15.51 -4.67
CA VAL A 132 -18.46 16.46 -5.54
C VAL A 132 -17.02 16.67 -5.06
N LEU A 133 -16.82 16.93 -3.77
CA LEU A 133 -15.50 17.14 -3.18
C LEU A 133 -14.65 15.86 -3.14
N SER A 134 -15.28 14.71 -3.11
CA SER A 134 -14.60 13.38 -3.18
C SER A 134 -14.26 12.96 -4.62
N SER A 135 -14.66 13.72 -5.64
CA SER A 135 -14.49 13.39 -7.05
C SER A 135 -13.25 14.06 -7.66
N ASP A 136 -12.91 13.62 -8.87
CA ASP A 136 -11.85 14.25 -9.67
C ASP A 136 -12.18 15.70 -10.06
N VAL A 137 -13.45 16.16 -9.97
CA VAL A 137 -13.82 17.57 -10.16
C VAL A 137 -13.08 18.48 -9.19
N PHE A 138 -13.04 18.11 -7.89
CA PHE A 138 -12.31 18.86 -6.88
C PHE A 138 -10.78 18.76 -7.09
N TRP A 139 -10.26 17.56 -7.31
CA TRP A 139 -8.83 17.35 -7.43
C TRP A 139 -8.23 18.01 -8.67
N THR A 140 -8.93 17.99 -9.81
CA THR A 140 -8.49 18.69 -11.02
C THR A 140 -8.50 20.21 -10.82
N TRP A 141 -9.54 20.75 -10.20
CA TRP A 141 -9.57 22.15 -9.82
C TRP A 141 -8.44 22.53 -8.85
N PHE A 142 -8.23 21.72 -7.82
CA PHE A 142 -7.20 21.97 -6.80
C PHE A 142 -5.79 21.95 -7.41
N ASN A 143 -5.50 20.99 -8.25
CA ASN A 143 -4.21 20.89 -8.94
C ASN A 143 -3.99 22.06 -9.93
N TYR A 144 -5.03 22.45 -10.64
CA TYR A 144 -4.99 23.62 -11.52
C TYR A 144 -4.64 24.91 -10.75
N LYS A 145 -5.25 25.11 -9.59
CA LYS A 145 -4.96 26.28 -8.72
C LYS A 145 -3.57 26.26 -8.12
N ASN A 146 -3.02 25.09 -7.86
CA ASN A 146 -1.69 24.94 -7.25
C ASN A 146 -0.57 24.65 -8.26
N SER A 147 -0.86 24.67 -9.57
CA SER A 147 0.15 24.50 -10.61
C SER A 147 1.20 25.62 -10.52
N GLY A 148 2.45 25.23 -10.24
CA GLY A 148 3.60 26.17 -10.06
C GLY A 148 3.92 26.58 -8.63
N ASN A 149 3.23 26.07 -7.62
CA ASN A 149 3.49 26.33 -6.21
C ASN A 149 4.31 25.20 -5.55
N SER A 150 4.93 25.56 -4.41
CA SER A 150 5.88 24.78 -3.62
C SER A 150 5.43 23.38 -3.20
N THR A 151 6.37 22.62 -2.66
CA THR A 151 6.28 21.22 -2.17
C THR A 151 5.22 20.94 -1.10
N ILE A 152 4.64 21.97 -0.46
CA ILE A 152 3.62 21.81 0.59
C ILE A 152 2.27 22.27 0.03
N LEU A 153 1.36 21.33 -0.16
CA LEU A 153 -0.01 21.61 -0.60
C LEU A 153 -0.84 22.16 0.55
N HIS A 154 -1.56 23.26 0.29
CA HIS A 154 -2.45 23.91 1.23
C HIS A 154 -3.74 24.34 0.53
N LEU A 155 -4.91 24.04 1.11
CA LEU A 155 -6.21 24.51 0.63
C LEU A 155 -6.54 25.85 1.29
N TYR A 156 -6.16 26.95 0.65
CA TYR A 156 -6.52 28.28 1.16
C TYR A 156 -8.02 28.53 1.06
N GLN A 157 -8.63 29.00 2.14
CA GLN A 157 -10.07 29.31 2.18
C GLN A 157 -10.50 30.29 1.09
N LYS A 158 -9.64 31.31 0.79
CA LYS A 158 -9.89 32.29 -0.29
C LYS A 158 -10.00 31.62 -1.65
N ASP A 159 -9.17 30.61 -1.93
CA ASP A 159 -9.16 29.90 -3.18
C ASP A 159 -10.33 28.91 -3.24
N PHE A 160 -10.59 28.22 -2.13
CA PHE A 160 -11.71 27.29 -2.03
C PHE A 160 -13.07 27.99 -2.20
N ASN A 161 -13.20 29.25 -1.78
CA ASN A 161 -14.38 30.07 -2.07
C ASN A 161 -14.67 30.22 -3.58
N GLU A 162 -13.67 30.07 -4.44
CA GLU A 162 -13.81 30.12 -5.89
C GLU A 162 -14.01 28.72 -6.53
N PHE A 163 -14.09 27.67 -5.75
CA PHE A 163 -14.38 26.32 -6.24
C PHE A 163 -15.76 26.30 -6.91
N ILE A 164 -15.80 25.78 -8.13
CA ILE A 164 -16.98 25.76 -9.01
C ILE A 164 -17.38 24.31 -9.25
N TYR A 165 -18.68 24.03 -9.21
CA TYR A 165 -19.21 22.72 -9.50
C TYR A 165 -20.60 22.75 -10.13
N ALA A 166 -21.04 21.63 -10.70
CA ALA A 166 -22.34 21.47 -11.33
C ALA A 166 -23.42 21.19 -10.28
N MET A 167 -24.57 21.86 -10.41
CA MET A 167 -25.65 21.83 -9.44
C MET A 167 -26.98 21.45 -10.09
N PRO A 168 -27.48 20.24 -9.83
CA PRO A 168 -28.86 19.86 -10.10
C PRO A 168 -29.85 20.49 -9.11
N SER A 169 -31.13 20.24 -9.27
CA SER A 169 -32.16 20.56 -8.26
C SER A 169 -31.87 19.81 -6.94
N LEU A 170 -32.29 20.33 -5.78
CA LEU A 170 -32.08 19.67 -4.48
C LEU A 170 -32.59 18.23 -4.46
N ILE A 171 -33.74 17.97 -5.12
CA ILE A 171 -34.30 16.62 -5.24
C ILE A 171 -33.35 15.70 -6.00
N GLU A 172 -32.75 16.17 -7.06
CA GLU A 172 -31.80 15.41 -7.88
C GLU A 172 -30.46 15.23 -7.13
N GLN A 173 -29.98 16.28 -6.42
CA GLN A 173 -28.80 16.19 -5.54
C GLN A 173 -28.92 15.04 -4.53
N ASN A 174 -30.05 14.98 -3.82
CA ASN A 174 -30.29 13.93 -2.84
C ASN A 174 -30.33 12.53 -3.47
N LYS A 175 -31.00 12.39 -4.63
CA LYS A 175 -31.04 11.09 -5.33
C LYS A 175 -29.68 10.64 -5.84
N ILE A 176 -28.87 11.57 -6.35
CA ILE A 176 -27.49 11.26 -6.76
C ILE A 176 -26.68 10.83 -5.53
N ALA A 177 -26.79 11.55 -4.42
CA ALA A 177 -26.08 11.22 -3.19
C ALA A 177 -26.48 9.82 -2.67
N GLU A 178 -27.78 9.53 -2.54
CA GLU A 178 -28.27 8.21 -2.11
C GLU A 178 -27.81 7.08 -3.05
N PHE A 179 -27.82 7.31 -4.35
CA PHE A 179 -27.34 6.36 -5.33
C PHE A 179 -25.84 6.09 -5.17
N LEU A 180 -25.04 7.17 -5.01
CA LEU A 180 -23.58 7.05 -4.83
C LEU A 180 -23.25 6.43 -3.47
N ASP A 181 -23.94 6.78 -2.39
CA ASP A 181 -23.78 6.15 -1.07
C ASP A 181 -23.94 4.63 -1.20
N LYS A 182 -25.03 4.18 -1.84
CA LYS A 182 -25.29 2.76 -2.03
C LYS A 182 -24.25 2.09 -2.93
N LYS A 183 -23.96 2.67 -4.09
CA LYS A 183 -23.08 2.05 -5.10
C LYS A 183 -21.62 2.04 -4.65
N CYS A 184 -21.14 3.12 -4.04
CA CYS A 184 -19.79 3.15 -3.50
C CYS A 184 -19.63 2.19 -2.32
N ALA A 185 -20.61 2.07 -1.43
CA ALA A 185 -20.58 1.07 -0.36
C ALA A 185 -20.54 -0.37 -0.90
N GLU A 186 -21.30 -0.69 -1.98
CA GLU A 186 -21.21 -1.99 -2.67
C GLU A 186 -19.79 -2.23 -3.21
N ILE A 187 -19.19 -1.25 -3.90
CA ILE A 187 -17.83 -1.34 -4.45
C ILE A 187 -16.80 -1.48 -3.33
N ASP A 188 -16.90 -0.68 -2.27
CA ASP A 188 -15.97 -0.71 -1.14
C ASP A 188 -16.04 -2.05 -0.39
N SER A 189 -17.22 -2.67 -0.29
CA SER A 189 -17.40 -4.03 0.23
C SER A 189 -16.72 -5.09 -0.65
N ILE A 190 -16.84 -4.97 -1.98
CA ILE A 190 -16.19 -5.88 -2.93
C ILE A 190 -14.68 -5.74 -2.87
N THR A 191 -14.14 -4.51 -2.88
CA THR A 191 -12.70 -4.23 -2.80
C THR A 191 -12.10 -4.78 -1.51
N SER A 192 -12.75 -4.58 -0.37
CA SER A 192 -12.33 -5.14 0.92
C SER A 192 -12.28 -6.67 0.91
N LYS A 193 -13.27 -7.34 0.28
CA LYS A 193 -13.26 -8.79 0.12
C LYS A 193 -12.11 -9.27 -0.77
N ILE A 194 -11.82 -8.56 -1.87
CA ILE A 194 -10.71 -8.88 -2.76
C ILE A 194 -9.37 -8.72 -2.03
N GLU A 195 -9.17 -7.63 -1.28
CA GLU A 195 -7.96 -7.39 -0.49
C GLU A 195 -7.75 -8.51 0.56
N LYS A 196 -8.81 -8.90 1.26
CA LYS A 196 -8.76 -10.03 2.20
C LYS A 196 -8.41 -11.35 1.50
N GLN A 197 -8.95 -11.61 0.31
CA GLN A 197 -8.64 -12.82 -0.45
C GLN A 197 -7.18 -12.84 -0.92
N ILE A 198 -6.61 -11.68 -1.33
CA ILE A 198 -5.19 -11.56 -1.68
C ILE A 198 -4.32 -11.89 -0.45
N GLY A 199 -4.66 -11.35 0.73
CA GLY A 199 -3.98 -11.67 1.98
C GLY A 199 -3.98 -13.18 2.27
N LEU A 200 -5.16 -13.79 2.24
CA LEU A 200 -5.32 -15.24 2.48
C LEU A 200 -4.55 -16.10 1.48
N LEU A 201 -4.47 -15.70 0.21
CA LEU A 201 -3.68 -16.42 -0.80
C LEU A 201 -2.17 -16.31 -0.54
N LYS A 202 -1.68 -15.15 -0.09
CA LYS A 202 -0.29 -14.95 0.31
C LYS A 202 0.07 -15.82 1.52
N ASP A 203 -0.80 -15.88 2.53
CA ASP A 203 -0.62 -16.72 3.71
C ASP A 203 -0.69 -18.22 3.37
N TYR A 204 -1.65 -18.62 2.53
CA TYR A 204 -1.74 -19.99 2.03
C TYR A 204 -0.47 -20.41 1.27
N LYS A 205 0.04 -19.55 0.38
CA LYS A 205 1.30 -19.81 -0.33
C LYS A 205 2.47 -20.04 0.64
N LYS A 206 2.58 -19.19 1.68
CA LYS A 206 3.60 -19.32 2.71
C LYS A 206 3.48 -20.65 3.47
N SER A 207 2.27 -21.01 3.91
CA SER A 207 2.01 -22.26 4.61
C SER A 207 2.29 -23.48 3.72
N LEU A 208 1.86 -23.44 2.45
CA LEU A 208 2.10 -24.50 1.48
C LEU A 208 3.60 -24.77 1.29
N ILE A 209 4.40 -23.70 1.11
CA ILE A 209 5.85 -23.82 0.99
C ILE A 209 6.42 -24.47 2.25
N THR A 210 6.09 -23.93 3.43
CA THR A 210 6.61 -24.42 4.71
C THR A 210 6.25 -25.89 4.94
N GLU A 211 4.98 -26.25 4.76
CA GLU A 211 4.52 -27.63 4.94
C GLU A 211 5.22 -28.58 3.96
N THR A 212 5.28 -28.22 2.67
CA THR A 212 5.86 -29.08 1.66
C THR A 212 7.35 -29.31 1.86
N VAL A 213 8.13 -28.26 2.17
CA VAL A 213 9.56 -28.40 2.39
C VAL A 213 9.88 -29.10 3.72
N THR A 214 8.98 -29.11 4.71
CA THR A 214 9.25 -29.69 6.02
C THR A 214 8.63 -31.08 6.21
N LYS A 215 7.55 -31.40 5.50
CA LYS A 215 6.78 -32.65 5.66
C LYS A 215 6.80 -33.54 4.42
N GLY A 216 7.29 -33.02 3.28
CA GLY A 216 7.25 -33.74 2.01
C GLY A 216 5.87 -33.77 1.37
N LEU A 217 5.76 -34.53 0.30
CA LEU A 217 4.51 -34.71 -0.46
C LEU A 217 3.70 -35.92 0.00
N ASP A 218 4.36 -36.94 0.54
CA ASP A 218 3.73 -38.15 1.04
C ASP A 218 3.44 -38.03 2.55
N LYS A 219 2.16 -37.97 2.90
CA LYS A 219 1.69 -37.85 4.29
C LYS A 219 1.66 -39.20 5.05
N SER A 220 1.90 -40.34 4.37
CA SER A 220 1.83 -41.68 4.97
C SER A 220 3.15 -42.15 5.57
N VAL A 221 4.24 -41.44 5.32
CA VAL A 221 5.57 -41.84 5.81
C VAL A 221 5.71 -41.67 7.32
N PRO A 222 6.44 -42.56 8.02
CA PRO A 222 6.74 -42.38 9.43
C PRO A 222 7.53 -41.10 9.68
N MET A 223 7.21 -40.40 10.78
CA MET A 223 7.83 -39.12 11.15
C MET A 223 8.83 -39.34 12.31
N LYS A 224 9.76 -38.38 12.44
CA LYS A 224 10.69 -38.22 13.58
C LYS A 224 10.86 -36.76 13.94
N ASP A 225 11.12 -36.45 15.19
CA ASP A 225 11.50 -35.08 15.62
C ASP A 225 12.77 -34.63 14.92
N SER A 226 12.76 -33.45 14.33
CA SER A 226 13.93 -32.85 13.69
C SER A 226 14.90 -32.19 14.70
N GLY A 227 14.51 -32.00 15.95
CA GLY A 227 15.24 -31.19 16.91
C GLY A 227 15.42 -29.72 16.48
N ILE A 228 14.58 -29.21 15.55
CA ILE A 228 14.55 -27.83 15.08
C ILE A 228 13.15 -27.29 15.37
N ALA A 229 13.04 -26.41 16.36
CA ALA A 229 11.76 -26.00 16.96
C ALA A 229 10.70 -25.52 15.94
N TRP A 230 11.07 -24.74 14.93
CA TRP A 230 10.12 -24.25 13.94
C TRP A 230 9.71 -25.28 12.87
N ILE A 231 10.47 -26.35 12.71
CA ILE A 231 10.19 -27.44 11.77
C ILE A 231 9.32 -28.51 12.43
N GLY A 232 9.65 -28.90 13.69
CA GLY A 232 9.03 -30.01 14.39
C GLY A 232 9.36 -31.36 13.73
N ASP A 233 8.36 -32.22 13.56
CA ASP A 233 8.55 -33.54 12.96
C ASP A 233 8.80 -33.47 11.45
N ILE A 234 9.65 -34.38 10.95
CA ILE A 234 10.02 -34.58 9.54
C ILE A 234 9.90 -36.05 9.15
N PRO A 235 9.81 -36.42 7.87
CA PRO A 235 9.91 -37.81 7.43
C PRO A 235 11.16 -38.50 8.01
N LYS A 236 10.96 -39.72 8.54
CA LYS A 236 12.01 -40.44 9.29
C LYS A 236 13.29 -40.68 8.47
N HIS A 237 13.16 -40.83 7.17
CA HIS A 237 14.23 -41.07 6.21
C HIS A 237 15.02 -39.82 5.81
N TRP A 238 14.55 -38.62 6.20
CA TRP A 238 15.26 -37.39 5.87
C TRP A 238 16.46 -37.15 6.80
N ASP A 239 17.51 -36.56 6.24
CA ASP A 239 18.71 -36.16 6.98
C ASP A 239 18.58 -34.74 7.52
N ILE A 240 19.35 -34.46 8.57
CA ILE A 240 19.51 -33.13 9.16
C ILE A 240 21.00 -32.76 9.07
N SER A 241 21.29 -31.57 8.57
CA SER A 241 22.65 -31.10 8.37
C SER A 241 22.79 -29.61 8.69
N ARG A 242 23.99 -29.11 8.82
CA ARG A 242 24.23 -27.66 8.69
C ARG A 242 24.40 -27.32 7.21
N ILE A 243 23.84 -26.17 6.82
CA ILE A 243 23.81 -25.77 5.40
C ILE A 243 25.21 -25.75 4.77
N LYS A 244 26.23 -25.31 5.51
CA LYS A 244 27.62 -25.24 5.03
C LYS A 244 28.21 -26.56 4.52
N TYR A 245 27.68 -27.70 4.99
CA TYR A 245 28.13 -29.01 4.54
C TYR A 245 27.40 -29.53 3.30
N LYS A 246 26.46 -28.77 2.78
CA LYS A 246 25.62 -29.12 1.66
C LYS A 246 25.68 -28.07 0.54
N LEU A 247 26.64 -27.17 0.57
CA LEU A 247 26.85 -26.14 -0.42
C LEU A 247 28.15 -26.34 -1.18
N SER A 248 28.06 -26.30 -2.50
CA SER A 248 29.22 -26.20 -3.38
C SER A 248 29.80 -24.77 -3.39
N LEU A 249 28.95 -23.77 -3.04
CA LEU A 249 29.35 -22.37 -3.04
C LEU A 249 28.56 -21.59 -1.97
N ILE A 250 29.28 -20.75 -1.20
CA ILE A 250 28.71 -19.71 -0.36
C ILE A 250 29.67 -18.53 -0.29
N GLY A 251 29.16 -17.33 -0.53
CA GLY A 251 29.96 -16.10 -0.43
C GLY A 251 29.11 -14.86 -0.50
N SER A 252 29.64 -13.77 0.05
CA SER A 252 29.10 -12.43 -0.17
C SER A 252 29.83 -11.76 -1.35
N GLY A 253 29.16 -10.80 -1.95
CA GLY A 253 29.75 -10.03 -3.02
C GLY A 253 30.58 -8.84 -2.56
N SER A 254 30.85 -7.93 -3.48
CA SER A 254 31.58 -6.67 -3.24
C SER A 254 30.92 -5.52 -4.01
N THR A 255 31.16 -4.30 -3.53
CA THR A 255 30.72 -3.09 -4.21
C THR A 255 31.94 -2.38 -4.78
N PRO A 256 32.00 -2.13 -6.10
CA PRO A 256 32.96 -1.22 -6.70
C PRO A 256 32.82 0.18 -6.11
N ASP A 257 33.85 1.02 -6.24
CA ASP A 257 33.81 2.39 -5.74
C ASP A 257 32.62 3.13 -6.36
N SER A 258 31.70 3.58 -5.50
CA SER A 258 30.47 4.26 -5.91
C SER A 258 30.69 5.69 -6.42
N SER A 259 31.84 6.30 -6.13
CA SER A 259 32.22 7.62 -6.61
C SER A 259 32.78 7.60 -8.04
N ASP A 260 33.19 6.44 -8.53
CA ASP A 260 33.74 6.25 -9.86
C ASP A 260 32.68 5.65 -10.80
N SER A 261 32.10 6.50 -11.66
CA SER A 261 31.06 6.12 -12.62
C SER A 261 31.52 5.13 -13.69
N PHE A 262 32.82 5.01 -13.96
CA PHE A 262 33.35 4.01 -14.89
C PHE A 262 33.16 2.57 -14.44
N ASN A 263 32.81 2.36 -13.18
CA ASN A 263 32.52 1.02 -12.65
C ASN A 263 31.15 0.48 -13.06
N TYR A 264 30.19 1.32 -13.48
CA TYR A 264 28.78 0.98 -13.63
C TYR A 264 28.30 1.07 -15.07
N ASP A 265 27.07 0.59 -15.32
CA ASP A 265 26.36 0.61 -16.59
C ASP A 265 27.11 -0.15 -17.72
N GLY A 266 27.71 -1.30 -17.36
CA GLY A 266 28.44 -2.18 -18.26
C GLY A 266 27.66 -3.46 -18.65
N GLU A 267 28.43 -4.48 -19.08
CA GLU A 267 27.88 -5.73 -19.63
C GLU A 267 27.62 -6.83 -18.60
N PHE A 268 28.05 -6.66 -17.32
CA PHE A 268 27.96 -7.71 -16.30
C PHE A 268 26.83 -7.43 -15.30
N ASN A 269 25.95 -8.39 -15.13
CA ASN A 269 24.89 -8.31 -14.12
C ASN A 269 25.46 -8.21 -12.70
N TRP A 270 24.92 -7.30 -11.91
CA TRP A 270 25.36 -7.05 -10.54
C TRP A 270 24.18 -6.95 -9.57
N ILE A 271 23.91 -8.04 -8.85
CA ILE A 271 22.77 -8.17 -7.94
C ILE A 271 22.98 -7.29 -6.69
N GLN A 272 22.00 -6.47 -6.40
CA GLN A 272 21.87 -5.70 -5.17
C GLN A 272 20.72 -6.22 -4.32
N SER A 273 20.70 -5.86 -3.03
CA SER A 273 19.61 -6.25 -2.12
C SER A 273 18.22 -5.74 -2.55
N GLY A 274 18.17 -4.67 -3.36
CA GLY A 274 16.94 -4.14 -3.98
C GLY A 274 16.32 -5.08 -5.02
N ASP A 275 17.14 -5.82 -5.77
CA ASP A 275 16.66 -6.77 -6.78
C ASP A 275 15.88 -7.93 -6.14
N LEU A 276 16.19 -8.29 -4.88
CA LEU A 276 15.53 -9.37 -4.13
C LEU A 276 14.14 -8.95 -3.60
N TYR A 277 13.80 -7.68 -3.65
CA TYR A 277 12.50 -7.18 -3.21
C TYR A 277 11.42 -7.34 -4.29
N LYS A 278 11.81 -7.14 -5.56
CA LYS A 278 10.88 -7.08 -6.68
C LYS A 278 10.43 -8.46 -7.16
N ASN A 279 11.36 -9.43 -7.23
CA ASN A 279 11.11 -10.74 -7.81
C ASN A 279 11.82 -11.87 -7.05
N TYR A 280 11.13 -13.02 -6.95
CA TYR A 280 11.74 -14.25 -6.42
C TYR A 280 12.73 -14.89 -7.40
N TYR A 281 12.57 -14.62 -8.71
CA TYR A 281 13.43 -15.11 -9.78
C TYR A 281 14.12 -13.92 -10.43
N ILE A 282 15.44 -13.84 -10.29
CA ILE A 282 16.27 -12.79 -10.90
C ILE A 282 16.58 -13.22 -12.33
N GLN A 283 16.03 -12.53 -13.32
CA GLN A 283 16.28 -12.71 -14.75
C GLN A 283 17.04 -11.54 -15.36
N GLU A 284 17.11 -10.42 -14.66
CA GLU A 284 17.85 -9.21 -14.97
C GLU A 284 18.20 -8.48 -13.68
N THR A 285 19.16 -7.57 -13.71
CA THR A 285 19.54 -6.73 -12.58
C THR A 285 19.29 -5.27 -12.89
N GLU A 286 18.91 -4.49 -11.87
CA GLU A 286 18.67 -3.06 -12.02
C GLU A 286 19.96 -2.30 -12.39
N LYS A 287 21.10 -2.79 -11.89
CA LYS A 287 22.42 -2.22 -12.17
C LYS A 287 23.35 -3.28 -12.75
N THR A 288 24.24 -2.82 -13.60
CA THR A 288 25.30 -3.63 -14.17
C THR A 288 26.66 -3.01 -13.85
N ILE A 289 27.74 -3.77 -14.01
CA ILE A 289 29.12 -3.33 -13.82
C ILE A 289 29.95 -3.59 -15.06
N THR A 290 31.01 -2.83 -15.20
CA THR A 290 31.91 -2.86 -16.36
C THR A 290 33.07 -3.83 -16.15
N LYS A 291 33.79 -4.14 -17.23
CA LYS A 291 35.08 -4.85 -17.16
C LYS A 291 36.13 -4.05 -16.36
N TYR A 292 36.04 -2.73 -16.36
CA TYR A 292 36.90 -1.87 -15.53
C TYR A 292 36.65 -2.16 -14.04
N ALA A 293 35.39 -2.25 -13.59
CA ALA A 293 35.06 -2.62 -12.20
C ALA A 293 35.64 -3.96 -11.81
N LEU A 294 35.61 -4.97 -12.70
CA LEU A 294 36.21 -6.29 -12.43
C LEU A 294 37.73 -6.24 -12.28
N ASN A 295 38.37 -5.34 -12.97
CA ASN A 295 39.83 -5.15 -12.90
C ASN A 295 40.25 -4.36 -11.65
N SER A 296 39.48 -3.35 -11.25
CA SER A 296 39.74 -2.50 -10.10
C SER A 296 39.35 -3.16 -8.77
N THR A 297 38.28 -4.00 -8.74
CA THR A 297 37.75 -4.62 -7.54
C THR A 297 37.94 -6.14 -7.57
N LYS A 298 39.14 -6.61 -7.21
CA LYS A 298 39.53 -8.02 -7.27
C LYS A 298 38.74 -8.98 -6.39
N THR A 299 37.93 -8.45 -5.47
CA THR A 299 37.03 -9.23 -4.59
C THR A 299 35.69 -9.58 -5.25
N LEU A 300 35.37 -9.02 -6.41
CA LEU A 300 34.20 -9.41 -7.18
C LEU A 300 34.32 -10.83 -7.68
N LYS A 301 33.29 -11.64 -7.40
CA LYS A 301 33.19 -13.03 -7.84
C LYS A 301 31.94 -13.21 -8.66
N MET A 302 32.06 -13.87 -9.80
CA MET A 302 30.93 -14.29 -10.59
C MET A 302 30.31 -15.56 -10.00
N TYR A 303 29.00 -15.57 -9.91
CA TYR A 303 28.19 -16.72 -9.51
C TYR A 303 27.43 -17.24 -10.72
N THR A 304 27.56 -18.53 -10.97
CA THR A 304 26.92 -19.20 -12.13
C THR A 304 25.54 -19.70 -11.76
N ALA A 305 24.54 -19.35 -12.56
CA ALA A 305 23.16 -19.76 -12.35
C ALA A 305 22.95 -21.30 -12.43
N PRO A 306 21.95 -21.86 -11.75
CA PRO A 306 21.15 -21.20 -10.72
C PRO A 306 21.88 -21.09 -9.36
N PHE A 307 21.65 -20.00 -8.65
CA PHE A 307 22.11 -19.83 -7.25
C PHE A 307 21.11 -19.01 -6.45
N VAL A 308 21.05 -19.26 -5.14
CA VAL A 308 20.18 -18.54 -4.23
C VAL A 308 20.90 -17.33 -3.68
N VAL A 309 20.20 -16.22 -3.53
CA VAL A 309 20.71 -14.97 -2.95
C VAL A 309 19.86 -14.59 -1.75
N VAL A 310 20.51 -14.25 -0.64
CA VAL A 310 19.89 -13.78 0.61
C VAL A 310 20.41 -12.38 0.94
N ALA A 311 19.50 -11.43 1.14
CA ALA A 311 19.86 -10.10 1.63
C ALA A 311 20.21 -10.18 3.12
N MET A 312 21.43 -9.78 3.47
CA MET A 312 21.98 -9.92 4.82
C MET A 312 21.67 -8.74 5.73
N TYR A 313 21.48 -7.54 5.18
CA TYR A 313 21.21 -6.32 5.96
C TYR A 313 20.50 -5.25 5.12
N GLY A 314 20.12 -4.13 5.76
CA GLY A 314 19.36 -3.04 5.16
C GLY A 314 17.86 -3.32 5.14
N ALA A 315 17.12 -2.48 4.40
CA ALA A 315 15.65 -2.56 4.31
C ALA A 315 15.13 -3.90 3.72
N SER A 316 15.98 -4.62 2.99
CA SER A 316 15.67 -5.90 2.34
C SER A 316 16.11 -7.12 3.13
N VAL A 317 16.59 -6.98 4.36
CA VAL A 317 17.13 -8.08 5.17
C VAL A 317 16.18 -9.28 5.22
N GLY A 318 16.74 -10.48 5.00
CA GLY A 318 15.97 -11.72 4.95
C GLY A 318 15.14 -11.92 3.65
N ASN A 319 15.23 -11.04 2.66
CA ASN A 319 14.69 -11.33 1.35
C ASN A 319 15.56 -12.38 0.64
N ILE A 320 14.88 -13.28 -0.06
CA ILE A 320 15.50 -14.44 -0.70
C ILE A 320 15.01 -14.52 -2.13
N ALA A 321 15.94 -14.62 -3.06
CA ALA A 321 15.67 -14.83 -4.47
C ALA A 321 16.57 -15.92 -5.04
N ILE A 322 16.20 -16.46 -6.20
CA ILE A 322 17.06 -17.35 -6.98
C ILE A 322 17.42 -16.69 -8.30
N SER A 323 18.73 -16.61 -8.59
CA SER A 323 19.18 -16.08 -9.86
C SER A 323 19.09 -17.15 -10.95
N ARG A 324 18.54 -16.77 -12.10
CA ARG A 324 18.49 -17.56 -13.35
C ARG A 324 19.52 -17.09 -14.36
N ILE A 325 20.33 -16.10 -14.01
CA ILE A 325 21.40 -15.52 -14.82
C ILE A 325 22.70 -15.54 -14.04
N ASP A 326 23.80 -15.63 -14.77
CA ASP A 326 25.13 -15.43 -14.19
C ASP A 326 25.28 -13.98 -13.76
N ALA A 327 25.75 -13.75 -12.53
CA ALA A 327 25.86 -12.42 -11.99
C ALA A 327 26.93 -12.30 -10.91
N TYR A 328 27.39 -11.07 -10.71
CA TYR A 328 28.11 -10.65 -9.52
C TYR A 328 27.08 -10.20 -8.46
N ALA A 329 27.50 -10.02 -7.22
CA ALA A 329 26.64 -9.55 -6.14
C ALA A 329 27.35 -8.47 -5.31
N ASN A 330 26.56 -7.61 -4.66
CA ASN A 330 27.12 -6.66 -3.69
C ASN A 330 27.36 -7.32 -2.32
N GLN A 331 28.02 -6.61 -1.41
CA GLN A 331 28.36 -7.14 -0.08
C GLN A 331 27.13 -7.39 0.82
N ALA A 332 25.97 -6.80 0.51
CA ALA A 332 24.73 -7.03 1.25
C ALA A 332 24.05 -8.36 0.88
N CYS A 333 24.51 -9.01 -0.16
CA CYS A 333 23.97 -10.23 -0.72
C CYS A 333 24.88 -11.44 -0.41
N CYS A 334 24.30 -12.48 0.17
CA CYS A 334 24.96 -13.79 0.32
C CYS A 334 24.44 -14.72 -0.77
N SER A 335 25.32 -15.14 -1.66
CA SER A 335 25.03 -16.08 -2.74
C SER A 335 25.38 -17.50 -2.32
N MET A 336 24.50 -18.46 -2.60
CA MET A 336 24.62 -19.87 -2.21
C MET A 336 24.19 -20.80 -3.32
N LYS A 337 24.90 -21.91 -3.50
CA LYS A 337 24.55 -22.98 -4.43
C LYS A 337 24.68 -24.33 -3.72
N GLY A 338 23.68 -25.18 -3.89
CA GLY A 338 23.74 -26.56 -3.36
C GLY A 338 24.84 -27.38 -4.03
N ASP A 339 25.29 -28.41 -3.31
CA ASP A 339 26.15 -29.46 -3.86
C ASP A 339 25.31 -30.56 -4.56
N ASP A 340 25.93 -31.67 -4.95
CA ASP A 340 25.24 -32.79 -5.61
C ASP A 340 24.17 -33.47 -4.74
N SER A 341 24.12 -33.19 -3.43
CA SER A 341 23.14 -33.72 -2.49
C SER A 341 22.01 -32.72 -2.12
N LEU A 342 22.18 -31.44 -2.50
CA LEU A 342 21.21 -30.38 -2.19
C LEU A 342 20.83 -29.59 -3.44
N HIS A 343 19.64 -29.86 -3.98
CA HIS A 343 19.13 -29.15 -5.14
C HIS A 343 18.92 -27.66 -4.84
N THR A 344 19.46 -26.76 -5.71
CA THR A 344 19.45 -25.30 -5.45
C THR A 344 18.04 -24.70 -5.37
N ASN A 345 17.06 -25.21 -6.15
CA ASN A 345 15.68 -24.74 -6.04
C ASN A 345 15.02 -25.21 -4.73
N TYR A 346 15.37 -26.42 -4.24
CA TYR A 346 14.89 -26.86 -2.92
C TYR A 346 15.47 -25.98 -1.80
N LEU A 347 16.76 -25.66 -1.86
CA LEU A 347 17.42 -24.72 -0.97
C LEU A 347 16.71 -23.36 -0.97
N PHE A 348 16.31 -22.85 -2.13
CA PHE A 348 15.55 -21.61 -2.24
C PHE A 348 14.23 -21.67 -1.46
N TYR A 349 13.41 -22.71 -1.64
CA TYR A 349 12.15 -22.84 -0.92
C TYR A 349 12.36 -23.07 0.58
N LEU A 350 13.35 -23.84 0.96
CA LEU A 350 13.69 -24.09 2.37
C LEU A 350 14.10 -22.81 3.09
N LEU A 351 14.94 -21.98 2.47
CA LEU A 351 15.34 -20.70 3.05
C LEU A 351 14.16 -19.74 3.14
N ARG A 352 13.25 -19.72 2.15
CA ARG A 352 12.02 -18.93 2.23
C ARG A 352 11.13 -19.34 3.39
N ALA A 353 10.97 -20.65 3.62
CA ALA A 353 10.23 -21.16 4.78
C ALA A 353 10.91 -20.76 6.12
N SER A 354 12.24 -20.68 6.15
CA SER A 354 13.01 -20.34 7.35
C SER A 354 13.20 -18.84 7.58
N LYS A 355 12.66 -17.97 6.73
CA LYS A 355 12.91 -16.51 6.78
C LYS A 355 12.64 -15.90 8.16
N GLU A 356 11.51 -16.20 8.77
CA GLU A 356 11.17 -15.65 10.10
C GLU A 356 12.14 -16.10 11.18
N GLN A 357 12.56 -17.36 11.13
CA GLN A 357 13.54 -17.88 12.07
C GLN A 357 14.92 -17.23 11.88
N MET A 358 15.34 -17.01 10.64
CA MET A 358 16.58 -16.28 10.37
C MET A 358 16.51 -14.85 10.91
N LEU A 359 15.38 -14.17 10.80
CA LEU A 359 15.19 -12.83 11.34
C LEU A 359 15.16 -12.81 12.88
N MET A 360 14.56 -13.82 13.54
CA MET A 360 14.53 -13.93 15.00
C MET A 360 15.93 -14.13 15.62
N ILE A 361 16.83 -14.83 14.93
CA ILE A 361 18.21 -15.08 15.39
C ILE A 361 19.21 -14.05 14.85
N ALA A 362 18.74 -13.11 14.01
CA ALA A 362 19.57 -12.01 13.53
C ALA A 362 19.92 -11.04 14.67
N ILE A 363 21.12 -10.50 14.62
CA ILE A 363 21.64 -9.57 15.63
C ILE A 363 21.38 -8.13 15.14
N GLY A 364 20.92 -7.22 16.02
CA GLY A 364 20.89 -5.80 15.67
C GLY A 364 19.58 -5.02 15.93
N GLY A 365 18.78 -5.36 16.93
CA GLY A 365 17.66 -4.52 17.39
C GLY A 365 16.76 -4.00 16.26
N THR A 366 16.73 -2.69 16.07
CA THR A 366 15.93 -2.00 15.03
C THR A 366 16.41 -2.25 13.59
N GLN A 367 17.67 -2.70 13.41
CA GLN A 367 18.22 -3.08 12.09
C GLN A 367 18.83 -4.49 12.18
N PRO A 368 18.02 -5.54 11.96
CA PRO A 368 18.53 -6.90 12.01
C PRO A 368 19.60 -7.13 10.94
N ASN A 369 20.65 -7.89 11.30
CA ASN A 369 21.73 -8.29 10.41
C ASN A 369 21.88 -9.81 10.42
N ILE A 370 21.72 -10.40 9.25
CA ILE A 370 21.94 -11.82 9.00
C ILE A 370 23.38 -12.00 8.53
N SER A 371 24.28 -12.46 9.39
CA SER A 371 25.66 -12.70 8.99
C SER A 371 25.80 -13.96 8.12
N GLN A 372 26.83 -13.97 7.26
CA GLN A 372 27.18 -15.18 6.50
C GLN A 372 27.48 -16.39 7.44
N GLN A 373 28.03 -16.14 8.63
CA GLN A 373 28.29 -17.16 9.59
C GLN A 373 27.01 -17.77 10.17
N LEU A 374 25.98 -16.96 10.39
CA LEU A 374 24.64 -17.41 10.77
C LEU A 374 24.08 -18.35 9.70
N LEU A 375 24.10 -17.91 8.43
CA LEU A 375 23.66 -18.74 7.29
C LEU A 375 24.44 -20.06 7.23
N LYS A 376 25.77 -20.04 7.33
CA LYS A 376 26.60 -21.24 7.33
C LYS A 376 26.24 -22.26 8.40
N ASN A 377 25.81 -21.82 9.57
CA ASN A 377 25.47 -22.67 10.68
C ASN A 377 23.97 -23.03 10.80
N LEU A 378 23.14 -22.52 9.91
CA LEU A 378 21.72 -22.85 9.88
C LEU A 378 21.54 -24.36 9.72
N LYS A 379 20.76 -24.97 10.63
CA LYS A 379 20.35 -26.37 10.50
C LYS A 379 19.26 -26.48 9.43
N ILE A 380 19.43 -27.41 8.52
CA ILE A 380 18.52 -27.70 7.44
C ILE A 380 18.17 -29.18 7.41
N ILE A 381 17.03 -29.46 6.80
CA ILE A 381 16.57 -30.80 6.48
C ILE A 381 16.87 -31.09 5.01
N VAL A 382 17.30 -32.33 4.76
CA VAL A 382 17.77 -32.77 3.43
C VAL A 382 17.06 -34.06 3.04
N PRO A 383 15.98 -33.97 2.24
CA PRO A 383 15.37 -35.16 1.61
C PRO A 383 16.34 -35.84 0.65
N MET A 384 16.00 -37.06 0.19
CA MET A 384 16.68 -37.65 -0.96
C MET A 384 16.59 -36.73 -2.18
N TYR A 385 17.61 -36.70 -3.03
CA TYR A 385 17.69 -35.75 -4.15
C TYR A 385 16.48 -35.79 -5.09
N ASP A 386 16.00 -37.00 -5.44
CA ASP A 386 14.80 -37.18 -6.27
C ASP A 386 13.52 -36.64 -5.60
N GLU A 387 13.47 -36.70 -4.26
CA GLU A 387 12.35 -36.14 -3.51
C GLU A 387 12.42 -34.60 -3.49
N GLN A 388 13.62 -34.03 -3.39
CA GLN A 388 13.82 -32.57 -3.53
C GLN A 388 13.34 -32.07 -4.89
N LEU A 389 13.62 -32.79 -5.98
CA LEU A 389 13.13 -32.47 -7.31
C LEU A 389 11.59 -32.48 -7.37
N LYS A 390 10.95 -33.53 -6.87
CA LYS A 390 9.49 -33.62 -6.84
C LYS A 390 8.86 -32.49 -6.01
N ILE A 391 9.45 -32.15 -4.88
CA ILE A 391 9.01 -31.04 -4.01
C ILE A 391 9.11 -29.71 -4.77
N THR A 392 10.23 -29.46 -5.45
CA THR A 392 10.45 -28.22 -6.18
C THR A 392 9.51 -28.07 -7.35
N ASP A 393 9.31 -29.12 -8.15
CA ASP A 393 8.39 -29.11 -9.29
C ASP A 393 6.94 -28.86 -8.85
N PHE A 394 6.53 -29.49 -7.74
CA PHE A 394 5.23 -29.26 -7.15
C PHE A 394 5.06 -27.80 -6.68
N LEU A 395 6.06 -27.26 -5.98
CA LEU A 395 6.03 -25.89 -5.46
C LEU A 395 6.10 -24.85 -6.58
N ASP A 396 6.95 -25.06 -7.60
CA ASP A 396 7.04 -24.17 -8.76
C ASP A 396 5.68 -24.04 -9.45
N LYS A 397 5.01 -25.19 -9.69
CA LYS A 397 3.69 -25.21 -10.28
C LYS A 397 2.64 -24.52 -9.39
N LYS A 398 2.57 -24.92 -8.12
CA LYS A 398 1.55 -24.39 -7.19
C LYS A 398 1.74 -22.91 -6.88
N CYS A 399 2.98 -22.48 -6.66
CA CYS A 399 3.26 -21.06 -6.43
C CYS A 399 2.94 -20.21 -7.67
N SER A 400 3.24 -20.70 -8.88
CA SER A 400 2.89 -20.01 -10.13
C SER A 400 1.37 -19.90 -10.31
N GLU A 401 0.60 -20.97 -10.01
CA GLU A 401 -0.87 -20.94 -10.03
C GLU A 401 -1.41 -19.87 -9.07
N ILE A 402 -0.91 -19.85 -7.82
CA ILE A 402 -1.32 -18.88 -6.79
C ILE A 402 -0.95 -17.45 -7.20
N ASP A 403 0.25 -17.22 -7.71
CA ASP A 403 0.70 -15.89 -8.14
C ASP A 403 -0.13 -15.36 -9.31
N SER A 404 -0.52 -16.24 -10.24
CA SER A 404 -1.45 -15.88 -11.32
C SER A 404 -2.81 -15.44 -10.78
N ILE A 405 -3.34 -16.13 -9.76
CA ILE A 405 -4.61 -15.75 -9.13
C ILE A 405 -4.48 -14.40 -8.39
N ILE A 406 -3.39 -14.21 -7.64
CA ILE A 406 -3.12 -12.94 -6.95
C ILE A 406 -3.06 -11.79 -7.95
N SER A 407 -2.29 -11.92 -9.02
CA SER A 407 -2.16 -10.89 -10.05
C SER A 407 -3.49 -10.52 -10.71
N LYS A 408 -4.34 -11.53 -11.00
CA LYS A 408 -5.70 -11.28 -11.52
C LYS A 408 -6.57 -10.51 -10.52
N LYS A 409 -6.45 -10.82 -9.23
CA LYS A 409 -7.20 -10.12 -8.17
C LYS A 409 -6.69 -8.70 -7.93
N GLU A 410 -5.38 -8.48 -7.98
CA GLU A 410 -4.79 -7.13 -7.89
C GLU A 410 -5.27 -6.26 -9.06
N ARG A 411 -5.27 -6.80 -10.29
CA ARG A 411 -5.85 -6.09 -11.45
C ARG A 411 -7.34 -5.82 -11.29
N GLN A 412 -8.10 -6.77 -10.75
CA GLN A 412 -9.53 -6.58 -10.47
C GLN A 412 -9.75 -5.47 -9.44
N LEU A 413 -8.91 -5.40 -8.41
CA LEU A 413 -8.93 -4.36 -7.39
C LEU A 413 -8.72 -2.97 -8.00
N ASP A 414 -7.71 -2.83 -8.88
CA ASP A 414 -7.41 -1.57 -9.57
C ASP A 414 -8.58 -1.13 -10.46
N LEU A 415 -9.17 -2.06 -11.22
CA LEU A 415 -10.36 -1.78 -12.04
C LEU A 415 -11.56 -1.34 -11.19
N MET A 416 -11.76 -1.92 -10.02
CA MET A 416 -12.83 -1.51 -9.10
C MET A 416 -12.60 -0.10 -8.56
N LYS A 417 -11.37 0.25 -8.23
CA LYS A 417 -11.00 1.60 -7.77
C LYS A 417 -11.22 2.64 -8.88
N GLU A 418 -10.81 2.35 -10.10
CA GLU A 418 -11.06 3.22 -11.25
C GLU A 418 -12.55 3.34 -11.58
N HIS A 419 -13.30 2.23 -11.52
CA HIS A 419 -14.74 2.26 -11.71
C HIS A 419 -15.44 3.15 -10.66
N ARG A 420 -15.02 3.08 -9.39
CA ARG A 420 -15.55 3.94 -8.33
C ARG A 420 -15.33 5.43 -8.63
N LYS A 421 -14.13 5.81 -9.07
CA LYS A 421 -13.82 7.19 -9.46
C LYS A 421 -14.67 7.68 -10.63
N SER A 422 -14.72 6.87 -11.69
CA SER A 422 -15.54 7.19 -12.88
C SER A 422 -17.00 7.32 -12.52
N LEU A 423 -17.54 6.40 -11.70
CA LEU A 423 -18.92 6.44 -11.25
C LEU A 423 -19.25 7.76 -10.55
N ILE A 424 -18.43 8.16 -9.57
CA ILE A 424 -18.65 9.41 -8.85
C ILE A 424 -18.62 10.59 -9.83
N TYR A 425 -17.56 10.69 -10.64
CA TYR A 425 -17.41 11.76 -11.62
C TYR A 425 -18.61 11.89 -12.58
N GLU A 426 -19.05 10.78 -13.17
CA GLU A 426 -20.15 10.77 -14.14
C GLU A 426 -21.47 11.27 -13.56
N TYR A 427 -21.75 10.94 -12.29
CA TYR A 427 -23.00 11.37 -11.65
C TYR A 427 -22.92 12.79 -11.09
N VAL A 428 -21.79 13.22 -10.55
CA VAL A 428 -21.66 14.61 -10.04
C VAL A 428 -21.50 15.65 -11.16
N THR A 429 -21.14 15.21 -12.37
CA THR A 429 -21.08 16.08 -13.55
C THR A 429 -22.29 15.93 -14.48
N GLY A 430 -23.23 15.04 -14.15
CA GLY A 430 -24.44 14.81 -14.93
C GLY A 430 -24.24 14.07 -16.25
N LYS A 431 -23.05 13.45 -16.48
CA LYS A 431 -22.79 12.56 -17.62
C LYS A 431 -23.71 11.34 -17.60
N LYS A 432 -24.03 10.88 -16.38
CA LYS A 432 -25.04 9.86 -16.12
C LYS A 432 -26.08 10.38 -15.13
N ARG A 433 -27.29 9.89 -15.24
CA ARG A 433 -28.42 10.27 -14.36
C ARG A 433 -28.99 9.04 -13.66
N VAL A 434 -29.50 9.24 -12.46
CA VAL A 434 -30.18 8.17 -11.71
C VAL A 434 -31.51 7.88 -12.42
N GLY A 435 -31.70 6.67 -12.92
CA GLY A 435 -32.87 6.25 -13.70
C GLY A 435 -34.20 6.29 -12.91
N GLY A 436 -35.31 6.53 -13.61
CA GLY A 436 -36.66 6.42 -13.04
C GLY A 436 -37.26 7.71 -12.49
N VAL A 437 -36.67 8.88 -12.77
CA VAL A 437 -37.18 10.16 -12.27
C VAL A 437 -37.55 11.07 -13.43
N ASP A 438 -38.81 11.48 -13.44
CA ASP A 438 -39.24 12.67 -14.12
C ASP A 438 -38.67 13.88 -13.34
N TYR A 439 -37.62 14.48 -13.87
CA TYR A 439 -36.97 15.66 -13.28
C TYR A 439 -37.72 16.90 -13.74
N GLY A 440 -39.03 16.98 -13.39
CA GLY A 440 -39.95 18.06 -13.81
C GLY A 440 -39.27 19.40 -14.11
N ASN A 441 -39.74 20.03 -15.19
CA ASN A 441 -39.28 21.32 -15.71
C ASN A 441 -39.18 22.43 -14.66
#